data_231378dee254b2c55a90707bc48ea529
#
_entry.id   231378dee254b2c55a90707bc48ea529
#
_cell.length_a   1.000
_cell.length_b   1.000
_cell.length_c   1.000
_cell.angle_alpha   90.00
_cell.angle_beta   90.00
_cell.angle_gamma   90.00
#
_symmetry.space_group_name_H-M   'P 1'
#
loop_
_entity.id
_entity.type
_entity.pdbx_description
1 polymer ?
#
loop_
_entity_poly.entity_id
_entity_poly.type
_entity_poly.pdbx_seq_one_letter_code
_entity_poly.pdbx_strand_id
1 'polypeptide(L)'
;MSLKFKEFCDRWHYTGLIFKKLPSDPDFFYLIVEPQLQFDSESGHTKFENLCPECGNYESVCGVGFGILKNISNPLPDAFFRTDLSFASGNEKSPLMIVGIETLQKLEKEKISGLCADDARIKNSLPPENNP
;
A
#
# COMPACT_ATOMS: atom_id res chain seq x y z
N MET A 1 -0.74 -1.18 -13.62
CA MET A 1 0.74 -1.11 -13.62
C MET A 1 1.30 -1.40 -14.99
N SER A 2 2.34 -0.69 -15.38
CA SER A 2 2.94 -0.82 -16.72
C SER A 2 3.83 -2.06 -16.84
N LEU A 3 4.14 -2.42 -18.09
CA LEU A 3 5.11 -3.49 -18.36
C LEU A 3 6.48 -3.16 -17.77
N LYS A 4 6.88 -1.90 -17.83
CA LYS A 4 8.15 -1.46 -17.26
C LYS A 4 8.22 -1.72 -15.76
N PHE A 5 7.11 -1.49 -15.03
CA PHE A 5 7.02 -1.78 -13.61
C PHE A 5 7.15 -3.28 -13.35
N LYS A 6 6.46 -4.10 -14.16
CA LYS A 6 6.54 -5.55 -14.02
C LYS A 6 7.96 -6.05 -14.25
N GLU A 7 8.62 -5.55 -15.29
CA GLU A 7 9.99 -5.92 -15.57
C GLU A 7 10.95 -5.51 -14.45
N PHE A 8 10.70 -4.36 -13.84
CA PHE A 8 11.45 -3.92 -12.68
C PHE A 8 11.31 -4.93 -11.52
N CYS A 9 10.10 -5.35 -11.21
CA CYS A 9 9.86 -6.31 -10.14
C CYS A 9 10.49 -7.66 -10.43
N ASP A 10 10.44 -8.13 -11.68
CA ASP A 10 11.04 -9.39 -12.07
C ASP A 10 12.57 -9.33 -11.97
N ARG A 11 13.16 -8.23 -12.38
CA ARG A 11 14.62 -8.06 -12.36
C ARG A 11 15.17 -8.04 -10.94
N TRP A 12 14.46 -7.41 -10.01
CA TRP A 12 14.87 -7.34 -8.61
C TRP A 12 14.36 -8.49 -7.76
N HIS A 13 13.66 -9.44 -8.38
CA HIS A 13 13.15 -10.65 -7.72
C HIS A 13 12.22 -10.39 -6.54
N TYR A 14 11.36 -9.38 -6.67
CA TYR A 14 10.34 -9.12 -5.64
C TYR A 14 9.31 -10.24 -5.62
N THR A 15 8.92 -10.65 -4.42
CA THR A 15 7.95 -11.71 -4.21
C THR A 15 6.65 -11.16 -3.61
N GLY A 16 5.62 -12.01 -3.54
CA GLY A 16 4.33 -11.60 -3.00
C GLY A 16 3.53 -10.72 -3.94
N LEU A 17 3.86 -10.71 -5.23
CA LEU A 17 3.18 -9.91 -6.24
C LEU A 17 2.55 -10.82 -7.29
N ILE A 18 1.31 -10.51 -7.64
CA ILE A 18 0.60 -11.21 -8.71
C ILE A 18 0.21 -10.19 -9.77
N PHE A 19 0.67 -10.43 -11.01
CA PHE A 19 0.35 -9.58 -12.15
C PHE A 19 -0.67 -10.29 -13.03
N LYS A 20 -1.80 -9.64 -13.30
CA LYS A 20 -2.82 -10.15 -14.20
C LYS A 20 -2.98 -9.21 -15.37
N LYS A 21 -2.99 -9.75 -16.59
CA LYS A 21 -3.17 -8.93 -17.79
C LYS A 21 -4.56 -8.32 -17.82
N LEU A 22 -4.62 -7.06 -18.27
CA LEU A 22 -5.90 -6.41 -18.53
C LEU A 22 -6.37 -6.79 -19.94
N PRO A 23 -7.62 -7.26 -20.10
CA PRO A 23 -8.11 -7.64 -21.43
C PRO A 23 -8.14 -6.49 -22.42
N SER A 24 -8.33 -5.26 -21.92
CA SER A 24 -8.45 -4.08 -22.77
C SER A 24 -7.11 -3.43 -23.10
N ASP A 25 -6.04 -3.78 -22.39
CA ASP A 25 -4.73 -3.16 -22.60
C ASP A 25 -3.62 -4.14 -22.27
N PRO A 26 -2.96 -4.74 -23.28
CA PRO A 26 -1.93 -5.74 -23.04
C PRO A 26 -0.65 -5.20 -22.43
N ASP A 27 -0.44 -3.89 -22.45
CA ASP A 27 0.76 -3.28 -21.89
C ASP A 27 0.61 -2.93 -20.41
N PHE A 28 -0.55 -3.15 -19.83
CA PHE A 28 -0.80 -2.87 -18.43
C PHE A 28 -1.31 -4.11 -17.69
N PHE A 29 -1.03 -4.13 -16.40
CA PHE A 29 -1.35 -5.27 -15.55
C PHE A 29 -2.13 -4.80 -14.34
N TYR A 30 -3.05 -5.64 -13.87
CA TYR A 30 -3.66 -5.50 -12.56
C TYR A 30 -2.70 -6.14 -11.55
N LEU A 31 -2.32 -5.39 -10.53
CA LEU A 31 -1.36 -5.85 -9.53
C LEU A 31 -2.06 -6.21 -8.23
N ILE A 32 -1.77 -7.40 -7.72
CA ILE A 32 -2.20 -7.84 -6.40
C ILE A 32 -0.94 -7.98 -5.55
N VAL A 33 -0.91 -7.27 -4.43
CA VAL A 33 0.17 -7.35 -3.45
C VAL A 33 -0.32 -8.18 -2.28
N GLU A 34 0.33 -9.30 -2.01
CA GLU A 34 -0.12 -10.25 -0.99
C GLU A 34 0.24 -9.87 0.45
N PRO A 35 1.49 -9.46 0.76
CA PRO A 35 1.84 -9.13 2.13
C PRO A 35 1.08 -7.91 2.64
N GLN A 36 0.47 -8.03 3.82
CA GLN A 36 -0.35 -6.98 4.42
C GLN A 36 0.35 -6.34 5.61
N LEU A 37 0.15 -5.04 5.76
CA LEU A 37 0.54 -4.29 6.95
C LEU A 37 -0.70 -3.72 7.61
N GLN A 38 -0.67 -3.62 8.93
CA GLN A 38 -1.79 -3.09 9.67
C GLN A 38 -1.82 -1.56 9.60
N PHE A 39 -2.95 -1.03 9.20
CA PHE A 39 -3.17 0.41 9.15
C PHE A 39 -3.86 0.86 10.45
N ASP A 40 -3.35 1.93 11.07
CA ASP A 40 -3.94 2.46 12.30
C ASP A 40 -5.05 3.44 11.94
N SER A 41 -6.26 2.92 11.79
CA SER A 41 -7.42 3.72 11.42
C SER A 41 -7.83 4.70 12.52
N GLU A 42 -7.58 4.37 13.78
CA GLU A 42 -7.93 5.25 14.89
C GLU A 42 -7.06 6.50 14.90
N SER A 43 -5.74 6.33 14.83
CA SER A 43 -4.81 7.46 14.80
C SER A 43 -4.93 8.26 13.50
N GLY A 44 -5.33 7.61 12.41
CA GLY A 44 -5.52 8.27 11.13
C GLY A 44 -6.86 8.96 10.99
N HIS A 45 -7.75 8.83 11.96
CA HIS A 45 -9.11 9.37 11.91
C HIS A 45 -9.87 8.90 10.65
N THR A 46 -9.69 7.64 10.30
CA THR A 46 -10.36 7.05 9.15
C THR A 46 -11.85 6.93 9.43
N LYS A 47 -12.67 7.30 8.46
CA LYS A 47 -14.12 7.22 8.56
C LYS A 47 -14.65 6.01 7.83
N PHE A 48 -15.48 5.24 8.51
CA PHE A 48 -16.15 4.07 7.96
C PHE A 48 -17.64 4.40 7.85
N GLU A 49 -18.19 4.26 6.65
CA GLU A 49 -19.59 4.63 6.40
C GLU A 49 -20.36 3.52 5.72
N ASN A 50 -21.66 3.45 6.01
CA ASN A 50 -22.60 2.53 5.39
C ASN A 50 -22.19 1.07 5.54
N LEU A 51 -22.27 0.58 6.78
CA LEU A 51 -22.02 -0.83 7.08
C LEU A 51 -23.08 -1.70 6.40
N CYS A 52 -22.62 -2.68 5.64
CA CYS A 52 -23.48 -3.68 5.04
C CYS A 52 -23.82 -4.74 6.08
N PRO A 53 -25.10 -4.94 6.43
CA PRO A 53 -25.48 -5.93 7.43
C PRO A 53 -25.29 -7.38 6.97
N GLU A 54 -25.20 -7.60 5.67
CA GLU A 54 -25.05 -8.95 5.13
C GLU A 54 -23.59 -9.40 5.09
N CYS A 55 -22.68 -8.55 4.59
CA CYS A 55 -21.28 -8.92 4.43
C CYS A 55 -20.37 -8.38 5.54
N GLY A 56 -20.87 -7.45 6.37
CA GLY A 56 -20.10 -6.85 7.45
C GLY A 56 -19.06 -5.85 7.00
N ASN A 57 -19.02 -5.49 5.73
CA ASN A 57 -18.10 -4.51 5.21
C ASN A 57 -18.75 -3.14 5.08
N TYR A 58 -17.94 -2.09 5.18
CA TYR A 58 -18.40 -0.73 4.95
C TYR A 58 -18.35 -0.40 3.47
N GLU A 59 -19.34 0.34 2.99
CA GLU A 59 -19.34 0.81 1.61
C GLU A 59 -18.21 1.80 1.36
N SER A 60 -17.97 2.67 2.35
CA SER A 60 -17.01 3.75 2.18
C SER A 60 -16.01 3.74 3.33
N VAL A 61 -14.74 3.81 3.01
CA VAL A 61 -13.65 3.94 3.96
C VAL A 61 -12.79 5.10 3.48
N CYS A 62 -12.83 6.21 4.21
CA CYS A 62 -12.18 7.45 3.80
C CYS A 62 -11.28 7.98 4.88
N GLY A 63 -10.32 8.80 4.47
CA GLY A 63 -9.41 9.44 5.42
C GLY A 63 -8.20 8.58 5.72
N VAL A 64 -7.25 8.57 4.78
CA VAL A 64 -5.99 7.88 4.98
C VAL A 64 -5.14 8.58 6.05
N GLY A 65 -5.34 9.89 6.22
CA GLY A 65 -4.55 10.69 7.13
C GLY A 65 -3.10 10.73 6.69
N PHE A 66 -2.20 10.45 7.61
CA PHE A 66 -0.76 10.41 7.31
C PHE A 66 -0.27 9.01 6.97
N GLY A 67 -1.17 8.08 6.70
CA GLY A 67 -0.77 6.71 6.39
C GLY A 67 -0.06 6.03 7.54
N ILE A 68 -0.68 6.02 8.72
CA ILE A 68 -0.06 5.48 9.93
C ILE A 68 -0.15 3.96 9.95
N LEU A 69 0.98 3.31 10.11
CA LEU A 69 1.08 1.86 10.21
C LEU A 69 1.40 1.46 11.66
N LYS A 70 0.98 0.28 12.05
CA LYS A 70 1.21 -0.22 13.40
C LYS A 70 1.69 -1.67 13.38
N ASN A 71 2.33 -2.07 14.48
CA ASN A 71 2.78 -3.45 14.72
C ASN A 71 3.71 -3.97 13.62
N ILE A 72 4.62 -3.11 13.15
CA ILE A 72 5.59 -3.49 12.14
C ILE A 72 7.00 -3.08 12.56
N SER A 73 7.96 -3.68 11.91
CA SER A 73 9.36 -3.33 12.14
C SER A 73 9.73 -2.03 11.43
N ASN A 74 10.71 -1.34 11.97
CA ASN A 74 11.23 -0.11 11.39
C ASN A 74 12.76 -0.24 11.28
N PRO A 75 13.36 -0.08 10.09
CA PRO A 75 12.68 0.24 8.83
C PRO A 75 12.03 -0.98 8.19
N LEU A 76 11.12 -0.72 7.24
CA LEU A 76 10.54 -1.78 6.45
C LEU A 76 11.58 -2.39 5.52
N PRO A 77 11.50 -3.71 5.27
CA PRO A 77 12.41 -4.35 4.33
C PRO A 77 12.18 -3.87 2.90
N ASP A 78 13.14 -4.18 2.02
CA ASP A 78 13.05 -3.89 0.60
C ASP A 78 12.03 -4.83 -0.05
N ALA A 79 10.76 -4.42 -0.04
CA ALA A 79 9.66 -5.24 -0.52
C ALA A 79 8.43 -4.38 -0.76
N PHE A 80 7.39 -5.01 -1.32
CA PHE A 80 6.08 -4.41 -1.52
C PHE A 80 5.09 -4.98 -0.51
N PHE A 81 4.23 -4.11 0.00
CA PHE A 81 3.19 -4.46 0.95
C PHE A 81 1.90 -3.74 0.59
N ARG A 82 0.80 -4.15 1.17
CA ARG A 82 -0.46 -3.41 1.08
C ARG A 82 -1.07 -3.23 2.45
N THR A 83 -1.93 -2.24 2.58
CA THR A 83 -2.69 -2.07 3.82
C THR A 83 -3.72 -3.18 3.96
N ASP A 84 -4.08 -3.51 5.20
CA ASP A 84 -5.15 -4.45 5.49
C ASP A 84 -6.53 -3.85 5.19
N LEU A 85 -6.64 -2.51 5.18
CA LEU A 85 -7.86 -1.82 4.80
C LEU A 85 -7.83 -1.41 3.34
N SER A 86 -9.01 -1.41 2.72
CA SER A 86 -9.20 -0.84 1.39
C SER A 86 -9.94 0.49 1.54
N PHE A 87 -9.51 1.48 0.78
CA PHE A 87 -10.01 2.84 0.88
C PHE A 87 -10.78 3.24 -0.36
N ALA A 88 -11.67 4.20 -0.24
CA ALA A 88 -12.59 4.75 -1.22
C ALA A 88 -14.00 4.18 -1.05
N SER A 89 -14.78 4.11 -2.09
CA SER A 89 -16.19 3.73 -1.99
C SER A 89 -16.58 2.64 -2.99
N GLY A 90 -17.52 1.79 -2.61
CA GLY A 90 -18.09 0.80 -3.48
C GLY A 90 -17.08 -0.15 -4.09
N ASN A 91 -17.18 -0.36 -5.38
CA ASN A 91 -16.28 -1.27 -6.09
C ASN A 91 -14.91 -0.67 -6.38
N GLU A 92 -14.72 0.60 -6.08
CA GLU A 92 -13.46 1.28 -6.32
C GLU A 92 -12.52 1.21 -5.11
N LYS A 93 -12.96 0.59 -4.03
CA LYS A 93 -12.11 0.44 -2.85
C LYS A 93 -10.89 -0.41 -3.18
N SER A 94 -9.74 0.07 -2.77
CA SER A 94 -8.48 -0.65 -2.96
C SER A 94 -7.54 -0.37 -1.81
N PRO A 95 -6.64 -1.30 -1.50
CA PRO A 95 -5.63 -1.04 -0.49
C PRO A 95 -4.58 -0.08 -1.00
N LEU A 96 -3.88 0.56 -0.08
CA LEU A 96 -2.70 1.36 -0.43
C LEU A 96 -1.50 0.44 -0.58
N MET A 97 -0.67 0.71 -1.58
CA MET A 97 0.59 0.01 -1.75
C MET A 97 1.65 0.71 -0.92
N ILE A 98 2.41 -0.07 -0.18
CA ILE A 98 3.46 0.44 0.70
C ILE A 98 4.76 -0.22 0.32
N VAL A 99 5.84 0.56 0.32
CA VAL A 99 7.16 0.05 -0.04
C VAL A 99 8.18 0.48 0.99
N GLY A 100 9.23 -0.32 1.13
CA GLY A 100 10.38 0.08 1.93
C GLY A 100 11.13 1.23 1.27
N ILE A 101 11.97 1.90 2.04
CA ILE A 101 12.73 3.05 1.54
C ILE A 101 13.68 2.63 0.42
N GLU A 102 14.32 1.47 0.55
CA GLU A 102 15.20 0.97 -0.50
C GLU A 102 14.43 0.70 -1.79
N THR A 103 13.21 0.17 -1.67
CA THR A 103 12.35 -0.08 -2.83
C THR A 103 12.03 1.21 -3.55
N LEU A 104 11.67 2.24 -2.78
CA LEU A 104 11.35 3.55 -3.34
C LEU A 104 12.55 4.16 -4.07
N GLN A 105 13.73 4.06 -3.46
CA GLN A 105 14.95 4.58 -4.07
C GLN A 105 15.24 3.90 -5.41
N LYS A 106 15.03 2.59 -5.50
CA LYS A 106 15.20 1.85 -6.75
C LYS A 106 14.19 2.29 -7.80
N LEU A 107 12.92 2.47 -7.41
CA LEU A 107 11.87 2.93 -8.32
C LEU A 107 12.20 4.31 -8.88
N GLU A 108 12.66 5.21 -8.03
CA GLU A 108 13.03 6.56 -8.45
C GLU A 108 14.26 6.56 -9.34
N LYS A 109 15.26 5.75 -9.00
CA LYS A 109 16.48 5.66 -9.78
C LYS A 109 16.22 5.14 -11.19
N GLU A 110 15.31 4.19 -11.34
CA GLU A 110 14.96 3.63 -12.64
C GLU A 110 13.87 4.41 -13.35
N LYS A 111 13.41 5.49 -12.75
CA LYS A 111 12.43 6.42 -13.34
C LYS A 111 11.15 5.71 -13.79
N ILE A 112 10.63 4.85 -12.92
CA ILE A 112 9.35 4.22 -13.16
C ILE A 112 8.26 5.29 -13.06
N SER A 113 7.57 5.56 -14.16
CA SER A 113 6.57 6.63 -14.22
C SER A 113 5.21 6.18 -13.71
N GLY A 114 4.34 7.16 -13.45
CA GLY A 114 2.97 6.92 -13.04
C GLY A 114 2.78 6.60 -11.56
N LEU A 115 3.82 6.80 -10.76
CA LEU A 115 3.77 6.56 -9.32
C LEU A 115 3.91 7.88 -8.57
N CYS A 116 3.06 8.05 -7.55
CA CYS A 116 3.18 9.15 -6.59
C CYS A 116 3.40 8.53 -5.23
N ALA A 117 4.41 9.02 -4.51
CA ALA A 117 4.75 8.48 -3.21
C ALA A 117 4.71 9.55 -2.13
N ASP A 118 4.10 9.19 -1.01
CA ASP A 118 4.08 10.00 0.19
C ASP A 118 4.65 9.20 1.35
N ASP A 119 5.09 9.90 2.37
CA ASP A 119 5.63 9.25 3.55
C ASP A 119 4.55 8.56 4.35
N ALA A 120 4.84 7.35 4.82
CA ALA A 120 4.01 6.65 5.79
C ALA A 120 4.68 6.75 7.16
N ARG A 121 3.86 6.74 8.21
CA ARG A 121 4.35 6.79 9.58
C ARG A 121 4.17 5.44 10.25
N ILE A 122 5.10 5.12 11.14
CA ILE A 122 5.06 3.87 11.90
C ILE A 122 4.82 4.21 13.36
N LYS A 123 3.67 3.81 13.88
CA LYS A 123 3.27 4.15 15.24
C LYS A 123 4.22 3.56 16.29
N ASN A 124 4.69 2.35 16.06
CA ASN A 124 5.53 1.64 17.03
C ASN A 124 7.00 2.06 17.00
N SER A 125 7.37 2.96 16.11
CA SER A 125 8.74 3.45 16.00
C SER A 125 8.92 4.78 16.70
N LEU A 126 8.16 5.01 17.76
CA LEU A 126 8.26 6.25 18.53
C LEU A 126 9.67 6.44 19.07
N PRO A 127 10.17 7.69 19.07
CA PRO A 127 11.49 7.94 19.62
C PRO A 127 11.48 7.61 21.11
N PRO A 128 12.47 7.09 21.57
CA PRO A 128 12.60 6.81 23.00
C PRO A 128 12.71 8.10 23.83
N GLU A 129 12.48 8.62 22.97
CA GLU A 129 12.62 9.47 23.36
C GLU A 129 12.36 10.23 23.79
N ASN A 130 12.33 10.32 23.78
CA ASN A 130 12.05 10.79 24.03
C ASN A 130 11.99 10.96 24.61
N ASN A 131 12.39 10.77 24.43
CA ASN A 131 12.37 10.76 24.88
C ASN A 131 12.53 11.12 25.34
N PRO A 132 12.53 11.44 25.58
CA PRO A 132 12.82 11.67 25.92
C PRO A 132 13.08 11.85 26.21
#